data_6b3cb5a0a9e9b0c1bcb62ca7f92dba67
#
_entry.id   6b3cb5a0a9e9b0c1bcb62ca7f92dba67
#
_cell.length_a   1.000
_cell.length_b   1.000
_cell.length_c   1.000
_cell.angle_alpha   90.00
_cell.angle_beta   90.00
_cell.angle_gamma   90.00
#
_symmetry.space_group_name_H-M   'P 1'
#
loop_
_entity.id
_entity.type
_entity.pdbx_description
1 polymer ?
#
loop_
_entity_poly.entity_id
_entity_poly.type
_entity_poly.pdbx_seq_one_letter_code
_entity_poly.pdbx_strand_id
1 'polypeptide(L)'
;LTVILCGPADVVEPFAAQHARCRAQVAAEVIGMAEHPAQAVRKKKDSSIVVGCRLVKEGQAQGFFSAGSTGACLAAATLVMGRIKGISRPCLATVVPSPVRPIVLCDVGANADCKPEYLVQFAQMGSVYAQKILGYESPKAALLNIGEEDTKGNALAQEAHQLMAKRLTNFAGNCEGRDVLGAQYEVVVTDGFTGNVCLKTIEGASKVLFSAIKDAMMSTTKGKIGALCVKDGLKGLNSQVSPDTYGGAPLLGVKGACIVGHGSSGAVAIENGVLTTARVVRQGVSEIIQHMAQAGNGSDTIK
;
A
#
# COMPACT_ATOMS: atom_id res chain seq x y z
N LEU A 1 20.89 -5.23 5.75
CA LEU A 1 20.19 -4.11 5.15
C LEU A 1 21.11 -2.88 5.21
N THR A 2 21.30 -2.22 4.08
CA THR A 2 21.93 -0.89 3.97
C THR A 2 20.87 0.10 3.53
N VAL A 3 20.85 1.28 4.12
CA VAL A 3 19.89 2.35 3.79
C VAL A 3 20.63 3.48 3.07
N ILE A 4 20.13 3.91 1.91
CA ILE A 4 20.62 5.10 1.21
C ILE A 4 19.65 6.25 1.52
N LEU A 5 20.15 7.26 2.21
CA LEU A 5 19.39 8.45 2.60
C LEU A 5 19.46 9.48 1.47
N CYS A 6 18.33 9.80 0.85
CA CYS A 6 18.24 10.80 -0.21
C CYS A 6 17.69 12.11 0.34
N GLY A 7 18.46 13.20 0.27
CA GLY A 7 18.05 14.50 0.77
C GLY A 7 19.14 15.56 0.70
N PRO A 8 18.94 16.76 1.28
CA PRO A 8 19.93 17.81 1.36
C PRO A 8 21.21 17.34 2.07
N ALA A 9 22.37 17.80 1.58
CA ALA A 9 23.69 17.37 2.05
C ALA A 9 23.88 17.57 3.57
N ASP A 10 23.47 18.73 4.05
CA ASP A 10 23.55 19.13 5.45
C ASP A 10 22.74 18.24 6.40
N VAL A 11 21.75 17.48 5.88
CA VAL A 11 20.94 16.54 6.65
C VAL A 11 21.46 15.11 6.52
N VAL A 12 21.69 14.64 5.28
CA VAL A 12 21.94 13.20 5.04
C VAL A 12 23.39 12.81 5.30
N GLU A 13 24.36 13.68 5.05
CA GLU A 13 25.80 13.37 5.21
C GLU A 13 26.19 13.22 6.68
N PRO A 14 25.82 14.14 7.62
CA PRO A 14 26.14 13.99 9.03
C PRO A 14 25.50 12.76 9.66
N PHE A 15 24.26 12.44 9.25
CA PHE A 15 23.59 11.24 9.74
C PHE A 15 24.27 9.96 9.24
N ALA A 16 24.58 9.88 7.95
CA ALA A 16 25.23 8.71 7.37
C ALA A 16 26.64 8.48 7.96
N ALA A 17 27.38 9.55 8.26
CA ALA A 17 28.69 9.46 8.89
C ALA A 17 28.67 8.81 10.29
N GLN A 18 27.56 8.94 11.01
CA GLN A 18 27.37 8.36 12.33
C GLN A 18 26.86 6.92 12.31
N HIS A 19 26.41 6.40 11.17
CA HIS A 19 25.72 5.12 11.05
C HIS A 19 26.32 4.25 9.94
N ALA A 20 27.09 3.25 10.29
CA ALA A 20 27.84 2.38 9.36
C ALA A 20 26.99 1.69 8.27
N ARG A 21 25.67 1.52 8.52
CA ARG A 21 24.73 0.92 7.56
C ARG A 21 23.94 1.96 6.76
N CYS A 22 24.27 3.24 6.87
CA CYS A 22 23.68 4.33 6.12
C CYS A 22 24.67 4.89 5.12
N ARG A 23 24.16 5.27 3.95
CA ARG A 23 24.91 6.02 2.92
C ARG A 23 24.14 7.27 2.58
N ALA A 24 24.81 8.38 2.36
CA ALA A 24 24.22 9.61 1.89
C ALA A 24 24.18 9.62 0.36
N GLN A 25 23.05 10.04 -0.18
CA GLN A 25 22.87 10.44 -1.56
C GLN A 25 22.28 11.84 -1.59
N VAL A 26 23.07 12.80 -1.95
CA VAL A 26 22.62 14.20 -2.00
C VAL A 26 21.55 14.37 -3.06
N ALA A 27 20.47 15.05 -2.66
CA ALA A 27 19.35 15.44 -3.48
C ALA A 27 18.93 16.85 -3.07
N ALA A 28 19.22 17.85 -3.92
CA ALA A 28 19.12 19.26 -3.55
C ALA A 28 17.70 19.81 -3.62
N GLU A 29 16.77 19.11 -4.29
CA GLU A 29 15.42 19.59 -4.51
C GLU A 29 14.41 18.82 -3.66
N VAL A 30 13.30 19.49 -3.31
CA VAL A 30 12.18 18.91 -2.57
C VAL A 30 10.89 19.11 -3.36
N ILE A 31 10.10 18.05 -3.52
CA ILE A 31 8.73 18.15 -4.04
C ILE A 31 7.79 18.38 -2.86
N GLY A 32 7.12 19.54 -2.86
CA GLY A 32 6.13 19.89 -1.83
C GLY A 32 4.83 19.10 -1.96
N MET A 33 4.09 19.01 -0.85
CA MET A 33 2.84 18.23 -0.77
C MET A 33 1.72 18.78 -1.67
N ALA A 34 1.72 20.06 -1.96
CA ALA A 34 0.72 20.75 -2.78
C ALA A 34 1.09 20.86 -4.27
N GLU A 35 2.27 20.40 -4.66
CA GLU A 35 2.71 20.49 -6.06
C GLU A 35 2.01 19.42 -6.92
N HIS A 36 1.75 19.78 -8.20
CA HIS A 36 1.19 18.84 -9.16
C HIS A 36 2.19 17.68 -9.42
N PRO A 37 1.87 16.43 -9.04
CA PRO A 37 2.83 15.34 -8.93
C PRO A 37 3.65 15.08 -10.20
N ALA A 38 2.98 14.88 -11.34
CA ALA A 38 3.65 14.54 -12.60
C ALA A 38 4.52 15.68 -13.14
N GLN A 39 4.10 16.94 -12.92
CA GLN A 39 4.90 18.10 -13.33
C GLN A 39 6.12 18.28 -12.44
N ALA A 40 5.95 18.12 -11.11
CA ALA A 40 7.03 18.24 -10.15
C ALA A 40 8.13 17.20 -10.41
N VAL A 41 7.74 15.93 -10.62
CA VAL A 41 8.68 14.83 -10.96
C VAL A 41 9.47 15.11 -12.25
N ARG A 42 8.83 15.73 -13.27
CA ARG A 42 9.51 16.07 -14.53
C ARG A 42 10.46 17.25 -14.40
N LYS A 43 10.12 18.25 -13.57
CA LYS A 43 10.90 19.47 -13.38
C LYS A 43 12.04 19.28 -12.37
N LYS A 44 11.74 18.68 -11.22
CA LYS A 44 12.65 18.52 -10.08
C LYS A 44 13.38 17.17 -10.14
N LYS A 45 14.31 17.03 -11.06
CA LYS A 45 15.02 15.77 -11.29
C LYS A 45 15.98 15.38 -10.17
N ASP A 46 16.41 16.33 -9.37
CA ASP A 46 17.28 16.14 -8.22
C ASP A 46 16.52 16.19 -6.88
N SER A 47 15.19 15.98 -6.92
CA SER A 47 14.41 15.77 -5.71
C SER A 47 14.68 14.39 -5.11
N SER A 48 14.61 14.30 -3.78
CA SER A 48 14.87 13.05 -3.04
C SER A 48 14.01 11.88 -3.55
N ILE A 49 12.74 12.14 -3.92
CA ILE A 49 11.83 11.13 -4.48
C ILE A 49 12.33 10.64 -5.85
N VAL A 50 12.72 11.55 -6.75
CA VAL A 50 13.19 11.20 -8.11
C VAL A 50 14.54 10.51 -8.04
N VAL A 51 15.47 11.01 -7.22
CA VAL A 51 16.78 10.41 -6.98
C VAL A 51 16.64 8.99 -6.43
N GLY A 52 15.82 8.78 -5.40
CA GLY A 52 15.59 7.46 -4.83
C GLY A 52 15.01 6.45 -5.84
N CYS A 53 14.04 6.87 -6.65
CA CYS A 53 13.50 6.04 -7.74
C CYS A 53 14.56 5.75 -8.84
N ARG A 54 15.46 6.68 -9.11
CA ARG A 54 16.56 6.52 -10.08
C ARG A 54 17.56 5.48 -9.59
N LEU A 55 17.94 5.51 -8.32
CA LEU A 55 18.81 4.50 -7.72
C LEU A 55 18.27 3.08 -7.88
N VAL A 56 16.95 2.91 -7.72
CA VAL A 56 16.30 1.60 -7.95
C VAL A 56 16.34 1.21 -9.42
N LYS A 57 16.04 2.14 -10.33
CA LYS A 57 16.11 1.91 -11.78
C LYS A 57 17.50 1.48 -12.25
N GLU A 58 18.55 2.08 -11.68
CA GLU A 58 19.95 1.83 -12.03
C GLU A 58 20.55 0.61 -11.32
N GLY A 59 19.76 -0.09 -10.48
CA GLY A 59 20.20 -1.27 -9.73
C GLY A 59 21.12 -0.95 -8.54
N GLN A 60 21.29 0.31 -8.19
CA GLN A 60 22.07 0.75 -7.03
C GLN A 60 21.32 0.55 -5.71
N ALA A 61 19.99 0.50 -5.77
CA ALA A 61 19.10 0.09 -4.68
C ALA A 61 18.08 -0.93 -5.21
N GLN A 62 17.52 -1.75 -4.33
CA GLN A 62 16.52 -2.76 -4.66
C GLN A 62 15.10 -2.30 -4.33
N GLY A 63 14.95 -1.30 -3.46
CA GLY A 63 13.67 -0.78 -3.05
C GLY A 63 13.72 0.69 -2.68
N PHE A 64 12.57 1.32 -2.73
CA PHE A 64 12.35 2.73 -2.43
C PHE A 64 11.25 2.86 -1.37
N PHE A 65 11.54 3.63 -0.33
CA PHE A 65 10.56 4.06 0.69
C PHE A 65 10.55 5.58 0.78
N SER A 66 9.37 6.16 0.86
CA SER A 66 9.22 7.60 1.10
C SER A 66 7.91 7.90 1.84
N ALA A 67 7.98 8.77 2.83
CA ALA A 67 6.83 9.37 3.52
C ALA A 67 6.43 10.75 2.94
N GLY A 68 6.85 11.05 1.71
CA GLY A 68 6.54 12.29 1.01
C GLY A 68 5.15 12.32 0.38
N SER A 69 4.93 13.23 -0.59
CA SER A 69 3.68 13.28 -1.34
C SER A 69 3.40 11.96 -2.04
N THR A 70 2.29 11.31 -1.69
CA THR A 70 1.86 10.03 -2.30
C THR A 70 1.81 10.15 -3.82
N GLY A 71 1.22 11.23 -4.34
CA GLY A 71 1.13 11.47 -5.77
C GLY A 71 2.50 11.60 -6.45
N ALA A 72 3.47 12.26 -5.80
CA ALA A 72 4.84 12.37 -6.33
C ALA A 72 5.56 11.02 -6.31
N CYS A 73 5.41 10.22 -5.26
CA CYS A 73 5.95 8.85 -5.19
C CYS A 73 5.37 7.96 -6.30
N LEU A 74 4.04 7.97 -6.49
CA LEU A 74 3.37 7.27 -7.58
C LEU A 74 3.86 7.69 -8.96
N ALA A 75 3.96 9.02 -9.20
CA ALA A 75 4.44 9.56 -10.45
C ALA A 75 5.91 9.18 -10.70
N ALA A 76 6.79 9.32 -9.71
CA ALA A 76 8.20 8.98 -9.83
C ALA A 76 8.41 7.48 -10.03
N ALA A 77 7.75 6.63 -9.25
CA ALA A 77 7.84 5.19 -9.42
C ALA A 77 7.35 4.75 -10.82
N THR A 78 6.27 5.34 -11.31
CA THR A 78 5.73 5.00 -12.63
C THR A 78 6.61 5.52 -13.78
N LEU A 79 7.12 6.76 -13.68
CA LEU A 79 7.84 7.43 -14.78
C LEU A 79 9.34 7.15 -14.76
N VAL A 80 9.94 6.95 -13.58
CA VAL A 80 11.39 6.78 -13.41
C VAL A 80 11.75 5.31 -13.23
N MET A 81 11.20 4.60 -12.24
CA MET A 81 11.42 3.16 -12.07
C MET A 81 10.81 2.37 -13.23
N GLY A 82 9.63 2.79 -13.65
CA GLY A 82 8.87 2.17 -14.74
C GLY A 82 7.92 1.07 -14.28
N ARG A 83 6.91 0.81 -15.11
CA ARG A 83 5.95 -0.28 -14.89
C ARG A 83 6.53 -1.63 -15.30
N ILE A 84 6.11 -2.69 -14.64
CA ILE A 84 6.37 -4.06 -15.06
C ILE A 84 5.69 -4.28 -16.42
N LYS A 85 6.39 -4.93 -17.36
CA LYS A 85 5.84 -5.24 -18.70
C LYS A 85 4.66 -6.20 -18.55
N GLY A 86 3.52 -5.83 -19.14
CA GLY A 86 2.25 -6.59 -19.03
C GLY A 86 1.31 -6.03 -17.96
N ILE A 87 1.78 -5.20 -17.04
CA ILE A 87 0.91 -4.50 -16.08
C ILE A 87 0.40 -3.19 -16.71
N SER A 88 -0.90 -3.06 -16.81
CA SER A 88 -1.55 -1.88 -17.39
C SER A 88 -1.44 -0.66 -16.51
N ARG A 89 -1.68 -0.83 -15.20
CA ARG A 89 -1.58 0.21 -14.18
C ARG A 89 -0.98 -0.35 -12.89
N PRO A 90 -0.04 0.35 -12.25
CA PRO A 90 0.30 0.04 -10.87
C PRO A 90 -0.89 0.31 -9.96
N CYS A 91 -1.02 -0.43 -8.86
CA CYS A 91 -2.01 -0.13 -7.83
C CYS A 91 -1.33 0.16 -6.49
N LEU A 92 -1.91 1.10 -5.75
CA LEU A 92 -1.52 1.35 -4.37
C LEU A 92 -2.32 0.41 -3.48
N ALA A 93 -1.65 -0.53 -2.85
CA ALA A 93 -2.30 -1.43 -1.90
C ALA A 93 -2.05 -0.98 -0.47
N THR A 94 -2.92 -1.35 0.44
CA THR A 94 -2.70 -1.16 1.87
C THR A 94 -3.07 -2.43 2.62
N VAL A 95 -2.40 -2.65 3.74
CA VAL A 95 -2.82 -3.68 4.69
C VAL A 95 -3.80 -3.06 5.67
N VAL A 96 -5.04 -3.51 5.63
CA VAL A 96 -6.08 -3.11 6.59
C VAL A 96 -6.03 -4.08 7.76
N PRO A 97 -5.75 -3.60 8.96
CA PRO A 97 -5.77 -4.45 10.14
C PRO A 97 -7.19 -4.92 10.45
N SER A 98 -7.30 -6.16 10.89
CA SER A 98 -8.55 -6.76 11.34
C SER A 98 -8.28 -7.55 12.63
N PRO A 99 -9.26 -7.64 13.55
CA PRO A 99 -9.11 -8.43 14.78
C PRO A 99 -8.83 -9.91 14.55
N VAL A 100 -9.23 -10.44 13.39
CA VAL A 100 -9.03 -11.85 13.03
C VAL A 100 -7.69 -12.02 12.32
N ARG A 101 -7.50 -11.31 11.21
CA ARG A 101 -6.26 -11.31 10.42
C ARG A 101 -6.28 -10.17 9.39
N PRO A 102 -5.11 -9.58 9.08
CA PRO A 102 -5.04 -8.44 8.18
C PRO A 102 -5.45 -8.81 6.75
N ILE A 103 -6.01 -7.87 6.02
CA ILE A 103 -6.36 -8.01 4.61
C ILE A 103 -5.58 -7.03 3.76
N VAL A 104 -5.47 -7.32 2.46
CA VAL A 104 -4.95 -6.39 1.46
C VAL A 104 -6.13 -5.70 0.76
N LEU A 105 -6.22 -4.38 0.87
CA LEU A 105 -7.17 -3.57 0.11
C LEU A 105 -6.42 -2.89 -1.03
N CYS A 106 -6.86 -3.03 -2.27
CA CYS A 106 -6.28 -2.42 -3.48
C CYS A 106 -7.34 -2.21 -4.58
N ASP A 107 -7.36 -1.07 -5.26
CA ASP A 107 -6.48 0.11 -5.20
C ASP A 107 -6.99 1.13 -4.16
N VAL A 108 -6.08 1.84 -3.48
CA VAL A 108 -6.45 2.84 -2.47
C VAL A 108 -6.00 4.26 -2.84
N GLY A 109 -5.94 4.58 -4.14
CA GLY A 109 -5.72 5.95 -4.58
C GLY A 109 -4.71 6.17 -5.70
N ALA A 110 -4.25 5.12 -6.39
CA ALA A 110 -3.40 5.29 -7.56
C ALA A 110 -4.19 5.57 -8.84
N ASN A 111 -5.39 4.98 -8.99
CA ASN A 111 -6.21 5.09 -10.20
C ASN A 111 -7.67 5.38 -9.83
N ALA A 112 -8.08 6.64 -9.95
CA ALA A 112 -9.47 7.02 -9.66
C ALA A 112 -10.46 6.40 -10.67
N ASP A 113 -10.08 6.41 -11.95
CA ASP A 113 -10.86 5.79 -13.02
C ASP A 113 -10.15 4.51 -13.48
N CYS A 114 -10.88 3.41 -13.48
CA CYS A 114 -10.37 2.09 -13.83
C CYS A 114 -11.11 1.48 -15.02
N LYS A 115 -10.44 0.53 -15.68
CA LYS A 115 -11.06 -0.44 -16.59
C LYS A 115 -11.19 -1.79 -15.89
N PRO A 116 -12.12 -2.66 -16.29
CA PRO A 116 -12.29 -3.98 -15.66
C PRO A 116 -11.00 -4.81 -15.59
N GLU A 117 -10.17 -4.76 -16.64
CA GLU A 117 -8.90 -5.47 -16.72
C GLU A 117 -7.89 -5.01 -15.66
N TYR A 118 -7.98 -3.73 -15.19
CA TYR A 118 -7.11 -3.23 -14.14
C TYR A 118 -7.43 -3.89 -12.82
N LEU A 119 -8.74 -4.06 -12.49
CA LEU A 119 -9.19 -4.69 -11.26
C LEU A 119 -8.75 -6.17 -11.21
N VAL A 120 -8.79 -6.87 -12.35
CA VAL A 120 -8.23 -8.23 -12.45
C VAL A 120 -6.75 -8.25 -12.09
N GLN A 121 -5.96 -7.33 -12.66
CA GLN A 121 -4.53 -7.23 -12.35
C GLN A 121 -4.28 -6.81 -10.90
N PHE A 122 -5.11 -5.94 -10.33
CA PHE A 122 -5.01 -5.55 -8.91
C PHE A 122 -5.27 -6.75 -7.99
N ALA A 123 -6.27 -7.58 -8.30
CA ALA A 123 -6.53 -8.82 -7.56
C ALA A 123 -5.33 -9.77 -7.61
N GLN A 124 -4.75 -9.96 -8.78
CA GLN A 124 -3.57 -10.80 -8.95
C GLN A 124 -2.37 -10.27 -8.15
N MET A 125 -2.06 -8.98 -8.28
CA MET A 125 -0.95 -8.35 -7.56
C MET A 125 -1.17 -8.32 -6.04
N GLY A 126 -2.40 -8.03 -5.60
CA GLY A 126 -2.81 -8.10 -4.20
C GLY A 126 -2.66 -9.51 -3.62
N SER A 127 -3.04 -10.54 -4.39
CA SER A 127 -2.88 -11.94 -3.99
C SER A 127 -1.41 -12.34 -3.84
N VAL A 128 -0.54 -11.92 -4.75
CA VAL A 128 0.92 -12.13 -4.61
C VAL A 128 1.44 -11.47 -3.34
N TYR A 129 1.02 -10.24 -3.06
CA TYR A 129 1.43 -9.53 -1.84
C TYR A 129 0.90 -10.22 -0.57
N ALA A 130 -0.38 -10.60 -0.53
CA ALA A 130 -0.98 -11.33 0.57
C ALA A 130 -0.25 -12.66 0.84
N GLN A 131 0.09 -13.39 -0.21
CA GLN A 131 0.81 -14.65 -0.10
C GLN A 131 2.24 -14.48 0.41
N LYS A 132 3.01 -13.55 -0.16
CA LYS A 132 4.44 -13.42 0.13
C LYS A 132 4.74 -12.60 1.39
N ILE A 133 3.92 -11.61 1.70
CA ILE A 133 4.17 -10.70 2.83
C ILE A 133 3.32 -11.04 4.05
N LEU A 134 2.06 -11.41 3.86
CA LEU A 134 1.18 -11.78 4.98
C LEU A 134 1.16 -13.29 5.27
N GLY A 135 1.71 -14.13 4.38
CA GLY A 135 1.86 -15.58 4.61
C GLY A 135 0.60 -16.41 4.33
N TYR A 136 -0.34 -15.89 3.56
CA TYR A 136 -1.52 -16.66 3.15
C TYR A 136 -1.16 -17.66 2.06
N GLU A 137 -1.54 -18.93 2.22
CA GLU A 137 -1.26 -19.97 1.22
C GLU A 137 -2.11 -19.79 -0.03
N SER A 138 -3.40 -19.55 0.13
CA SER A 138 -4.38 -19.40 -0.96
C SER A 138 -5.31 -18.24 -0.68
N PRO A 139 -4.85 -16.98 -0.85
CA PRO A 139 -5.65 -15.80 -0.53
C PRO A 139 -6.85 -15.69 -1.46
N LYS A 140 -8.06 -15.56 -0.89
CA LYS A 140 -9.30 -15.30 -1.62
C LYS A 140 -9.38 -13.82 -1.96
N ALA A 141 -9.71 -13.53 -3.21
CA ALA A 141 -9.93 -12.17 -3.71
C ALA A 141 -11.41 -11.88 -3.90
N ALA A 142 -11.89 -10.77 -3.36
CA ALA A 142 -13.27 -10.30 -3.56
C ALA A 142 -13.30 -8.90 -4.18
N LEU A 143 -14.35 -8.60 -4.93
CA LEU A 143 -14.60 -7.28 -5.50
C LEU A 143 -15.47 -6.46 -4.54
N LEU A 144 -14.99 -5.31 -4.08
CA LEU A 144 -15.78 -4.39 -3.24
C LEU A 144 -16.95 -3.83 -4.05
N ASN A 145 -18.15 -4.02 -3.52
CA ASN A 145 -19.39 -3.69 -4.19
C ASN A 145 -20.46 -3.21 -3.19
N ILE A 146 -21.66 -2.91 -3.68
CA ILE A 146 -22.84 -2.48 -2.90
C ILE A 146 -23.76 -3.64 -2.51
N GLY A 147 -23.43 -4.88 -2.88
CA GLY A 147 -24.16 -6.11 -2.59
C GLY A 147 -23.37 -7.32 -3.06
N GLU A 148 -23.70 -8.50 -2.52
CA GLU A 148 -22.96 -9.74 -2.79
C GLU A 148 -23.36 -10.39 -4.13
N GLU A 149 -24.53 -10.05 -4.70
CA GLU A 149 -25.03 -10.65 -5.93
C GLU A 149 -24.21 -10.22 -7.15
N ASP A 150 -24.03 -11.12 -8.09
CA ASP A 150 -23.21 -10.94 -9.31
C ASP A 150 -23.64 -9.76 -10.20
N THR A 151 -24.92 -9.38 -10.10
CA THR A 151 -25.55 -8.32 -10.90
C THR A 151 -25.46 -6.94 -10.26
N LYS A 152 -24.94 -6.83 -9.04
CA LYS A 152 -24.84 -5.55 -8.32
C LYS A 152 -23.67 -4.68 -8.79
N GLY A 153 -23.80 -3.40 -8.47
CA GLY A 153 -22.77 -2.40 -8.73
C GLY A 153 -22.98 -1.61 -10.01
N ASN A 154 -22.04 -0.71 -10.26
CA ASN A 154 -21.98 0.10 -11.47
C ASN A 154 -21.44 -0.75 -12.65
N ALA A 155 -21.41 -0.17 -13.85
CA ALA A 155 -20.94 -0.87 -15.05
C ALA A 155 -19.51 -1.45 -14.87
N LEU A 156 -18.59 -0.68 -14.28
CA LEU A 156 -17.24 -1.16 -14.00
C LEU A 156 -17.24 -2.40 -13.10
N ALA A 157 -18.03 -2.39 -12.02
CA ALA A 157 -18.08 -3.50 -11.07
C ALA A 157 -18.68 -4.76 -11.71
N GLN A 158 -19.75 -4.62 -12.48
CA GLN A 158 -20.41 -5.75 -13.17
C GLN A 158 -19.48 -6.39 -14.22
N GLU A 159 -18.82 -5.57 -15.05
CA GLU A 159 -17.86 -6.06 -16.03
C GLU A 159 -16.62 -6.67 -15.38
N ALA A 160 -16.11 -6.05 -14.32
CA ALA A 160 -14.97 -6.57 -13.55
C ALA A 160 -15.30 -7.91 -12.88
N HIS A 161 -16.49 -8.05 -12.28
CA HIS A 161 -16.96 -9.30 -11.67
C HIS A 161 -16.90 -10.45 -12.68
N GLN A 162 -17.53 -10.26 -13.87
CA GLN A 162 -17.55 -11.28 -14.93
C GLN A 162 -16.13 -11.66 -15.39
N LEU A 163 -15.26 -10.66 -15.50
CA LEU A 163 -13.90 -10.87 -15.96
C LEU A 163 -13.02 -11.57 -14.91
N MET A 164 -13.19 -11.21 -13.64
CA MET A 164 -12.51 -11.84 -12.50
C MET A 164 -12.96 -13.30 -12.34
N ALA A 165 -14.28 -13.57 -12.39
CA ALA A 165 -14.83 -14.93 -12.32
C ALA A 165 -14.29 -15.84 -13.43
N LYS A 166 -14.06 -15.27 -14.64
CA LYS A 166 -13.50 -16.02 -15.78
C LYS A 166 -11.99 -16.25 -15.68
N ARG A 167 -11.23 -15.30 -15.11
CA ARG A 167 -9.76 -15.27 -15.20
C ARG A 167 -9.02 -15.66 -13.91
N LEU A 168 -9.69 -15.58 -12.76
CA LEU A 168 -9.08 -15.79 -11.44
C LEU A 168 -9.64 -17.04 -10.77
N THR A 169 -8.78 -17.97 -10.45
CA THR A 169 -9.18 -19.21 -9.73
C THR A 169 -9.47 -18.97 -8.25
N ASN A 170 -9.00 -17.87 -7.69
CA ASN A 170 -9.19 -17.48 -6.30
C ASN A 170 -10.22 -16.37 -6.10
N PHE A 171 -10.99 -16.03 -7.14
CA PHE A 171 -12.07 -15.05 -7.02
C PHE A 171 -13.24 -15.63 -6.23
N ALA A 172 -13.67 -14.92 -5.19
CA ALA A 172 -14.71 -15.33 -4.27
C ALA A 172 -16.01 -14.52 -4.38
N GLY A 173 -16.17 -13.75 -5.47
CA GLY A 173 -17.36 -12.94 -5.72
C GLY A 173 -17.26 -11.51 -5.21
N ASN A 174 -18.42 -10.87 -5.08
CA ASN A 174 -18.54 -9.52 -4.51
C ASN A 174 -18.50 -9.56 -2.98
N CYS A 175 -18.04 -8.46 -2.37
CA CYS A 175 -18.16 -8.21 -0.94
C CYS A 175 -18.66 -6.78 -0.69
N GLU A 176 -19.28 -6.55 0.46
CA GLU A 176 -19.71 -5.23 0.88
C GLU A 176 -18.67 -4.51 1.75
N GLY A 177 -18.83 -3.20 1.94
CA GLY A 177 -17.92 -2.41 2.79
C GLY A 177 -17.80 -2.91 4.23
N ARG A 178 -18.85 -3.55 4.78
CA ARG A 178 -18.82 -4.17 6.12
C ARG A 178 -17.88 -5.38 6.19
N ASP A 179 -17.69 -6.08 5.09
CA ASP A 179 -16.88 -7.31 5.03
C ASP A 179 -15.38 -7.03 4.97
N VAL A 180 -14.98 -5.80 4.62
CA VAL A 180 -13.58 -5.37 4.58
C VAL A 180 -12.86 -5.61 5.91
N LEU A 181 -13.57 -5.51 7.04
CA LEU A 181 -13.00 -5.79 8.36
C LEU A 181 -13.36 -7.21 8.88
N GLY A 182 -14.15 -7.96 8.13
CA GLY A 182 -14.67 -9.28 8.52
C GLY A 182 -13.68 -10.44 8.34
N ALA A 183 -12.58 -10.22 7.63
CA ALA A 183 -11.53 -11.22 7.32
C ALA A 183 -12.06 -12.51 6.64
N GLN A 184 -13.15 -12.41 5.88
CA GLN A 184 -13.64 -13.51 5.03
C GLN A 184 -12.82 -13.64 3.75
N TYR A 185 -12.17 -12.55 3.34
CA TYR A 185 -11.34 -12.43 2.16
C TYR A 185 -9.98 -11.86 2.56
N GLU A 186 -8.91 -12.34 1.96
CA GLU A 186 -7.56 -11.85 2.22
C GLU A 186 -7.18 -10.69 1.31
N VAL A 187 -7.89 -10.54 0.19
CA VAL A 187 -7.67 -9.45 -0.78
C VAL A 187 -9.03 -8.86 -1.16
N VAL A 188 -9.19 -7.56 -0.98
CA VAL A 188 -10.37 -6.82 -1.43
C VAL A 188 -9.94 -5.82 -2.49
N VAL A 189 -10.61 -5.87 -3.64
CA VAL A 189 -10.23 -5.11 -4.84
C VAL A 189 -11.31 -4.11 -5.20
N THR A 190 -10.88 -2.92 -5.60
CA THR A 190 -11.76 -1.85 -6.09
C THR A 190 -10.96 -0.85 -6.94
N ASP A 191 -11.62 0.15 -7.53
CA ASP A 191 -10.95 1.32 -8.08
C ASP A 191 -10.35 2.20 -6.96
N GLY A 192 -9.39 3.05 -7.33
CA GLY A 192 -8.66 3.85 -6.34
C GLY A 192 -9.49 4.96 -5.69
N PHE A 193 -10.58 5.42 -6.32
CA PHE A 193 -11.48 6.39 -5.69
C PHE A 193 -12.27 5.71 -4.56
N THR A 194 -12.97 4.65 -4.88
CA THR A 194 -13.77 3.87 -3.92
C THR A 194 -12.90 3.33 -2.79
N GLY A 195 -11.74 2.76 -3.10
CA GLY A 195 -10.82 2.22 -2.10
C GLY A 195 -10.23 3.27 -1.18
N ASN A 196 -9.90 4.46 -1.70
CA ASN A 196 -9.42 5.57 -0.85
C ASN A 196 -10.53 6.08 0.07
N VAL A 197 -11.76 6.22 -0.42
CA VAL A 197 -12.92 6.60 0.42
C VAL A 197 -13.14 5.55 1.51
N CYS A 198 -13.15 4.26 1.16
CA CYS A 198 -13.29 3.16 2.11
C CYS A 198 -12.20 3.22 3.19
N LEU A 199 -10.93 3.32 2.80
CA LEU A 199 -9.79 3.41 3.72
C LEU A 199 -9.92 4.62 4.65
N LYS A 200 -10.19 5.81 4.12
CA LYS A 200 -10.33 7.04 4.92
C LYS A 200 -11.53 7.01 5.85
N THR A 201 -12.60 6.33 5.46
CA THR A 201 -13.77 6.10 6.33
C THR A 201 -13.40 5.17 7.50
N ILE A 202 -12.69 4.07 7.24
CA ILE A 202 -12.20 3.16 8.29
C ILE A 202 -11.26 3.89 9.26
N GLU A 203 -10.29 4.65 8.73
CA GLU A 203 -9.36 5.45 9.55
C GLU A 203 -10.08 6.49 10.41
N GLY A 204 -11.05 7.19 9.83
CA GLY A 204 -11.85 8.21 10.53
C GLY A 204 -12.74 7.60 11.61
N ALA A 205 -13.47 6.54 11.28
CA ALA A 205 -14.35 5.83 12.22
C ALA A 205 -13.55 5.25 13.39
N SER A 206 -12.39 4.66 13.13
CA SER A 206 -11.51 4.13 14.16
C SER A 206 -11.04 5.23 15.13
N LYS A 207 -10.59 6.38 14.61
CA LYS A 207 -10.17 7.52 15.45
C LYS A 207 -11.30 8.03 16.35
N VAL A 208 -12.51 8.18 15.81
CA VAL A 208 -13.69 8.62 16.57
C VAL A 208 -14.03 7.62 17.66
N LEU A 209 -14.04 6.32 17.34
CA LEU A 209 -14.36 5.26 18.29
C LEU A 209 -13.35 5.22 19.45
N PHE A 210 -12.04 5.25 19.14
CA PHE A 210 -11.00 5.25 20.18
C PHE A 210 -11.06 6.52 21.05
N SER A 211 -11.36 7.69 20.46
CA SER A 211 -11.56 8.92 21.23
C SER A 211 -12.76 8.80 22.17
N ALA A 212 -13.90 8.33 21.68
CA ALA A 212 -15.10 8.16 22.47
C ALA A 212 -14.90 7.17 23.63
N ILE A 213 -14.22 6.05 23.40
CA ILE A 213 -13.86 5.09 24.46
C ILE A 213 -12.98 5.76 25.51
N LYS A 214 -11.91 6.49 25.07
CA LYS A 214 -11.05 7.22 25.99
C LYS A 214 -11.83 8.23 26.83
N ASP A 215 -12.69 9.03 26.22
CA ASP A 215 -13.46 10.07 26.89
C ASP A 215 -14.45 9.44 27.90
N ALA A 216 -15.12 8.35 27.52
CA ALA A 216 -16.00 7.62 28.43
C ALA A 216 -15.22 7.06 29.64
N MET A 217 -14.05 6.48 29.42
CA MET A 217 -13.21 5.96 30.52
C MET A 217 -12.67 7.08 31.42
N MET A 218 -12.36 8.24 30.86
CA MET A 218 -11.81 9.37 31.61
C MET A 218 -12.87 10.24 32.30
N SER A 219 -14.16 10.03 32.04
CA SER A 219 -15.26 10.84 32.55
C SER A 219 -15.53 10.68 34.05
N THR A 220 -15.16 9.55 34.65
CA THR A 220 -15.42 9.25 36.07
C THR A 220 -14.18 8.73 36.77
N THR A 221 -14.11 8.82 38.11
CA THR A 221 -12.99 8.28 38.88
C THR A 221 -12.88 6.76 38.73
N LYS A 222 -14.01 6.05 38.72
CA LYS A 222 -14.05 4.59 38.50
C LYS A 222 -13.55 4.24 37.09
N GLY A 223 -13.93 5.02 36.10
CA GLY A 223 -13.47 4.84 34.71
C GLY A 223 -11.96 5.04 34.57
N LYS A 224 -11.37 6.03 35.25
CA LYS A 224 -9.91 6.26 35.27
C LYS A 224 -9.15 5.08 35.89
N ILE A 225 -9.65 4.50 36.97
CA ILE A 225 -9.07 3.29 37.59
C ILE A 225 -9.19 2.11 36.62
N GLY A 226 -10.36 1.91 36.00
CA GLY A 226 -10.57 0.89 34.96
C GLY A 226 -9.63 1.06 33.78
N ALA A 227 -9.40 2.29 33.31
CA ALA A 227 -8.45 2.60 32.23
C ALA A 227 -7.02 2.18 32.57
N LEU A 228 -6.59 2.35 33.81
CA LEU A 228 -5.28 1.87 34.28
C LEU A 228 -5.19 0.35 34.24
N CYS A 229 -6.23 -0.35 34.67
CA CYS A 229 -6.27 -1.81 34.67
C CYS A 229 -6.19 -2.43 33.25
N VAL A 230 -6.80 -1.78 32.24
CA VAL A 230 -6.85 -2.30 30.87
C VAL A 230 -5.84 -1.62 29.92
N LYS A 231 -4.99 -0.74 30.42
CA LYS A 231 -4.06 0.09 29.63
C LYS A 231 -3.20 -0.72 28.67
N ASP A 232 -2.62 -1.81 29.14
CA ASP A 232 -1.73 -2.64 28.31
C ASP A 232 -2.50 -3.40 27.22
N GLY A 233 -3.71 -3.88 27.53
CA GLY A 233 -4.60 -4.46 26.56
C GLY A 233 -5.03 -3.48 25.46
N LEU A 234 -5.40 -2.25 25.84
CA LEU A 234 -5.74 -1.19 24.89
C LEU A 234 -4.55 -0.76 24.04
N LYS A 235 -3.34 -0.69 24.64
CA LYS A 235 -2.11 -0.41 23.90
C LYS A 235 -1.80 -1.52 22.90
N GLY A 236 -1.96 -2.78 23.28
CA GLY A 236 -1.81 -3.94 22.40
C GLY A 236 -2.79 -3.89 21.23
N LEU A 237 -4.06 -3.63 21.51
CA LEU A 237 -5.10 -3.49 20.47
C LEU A 237 -4.78 -2.34 19.52
N ASN A 238 -4.41 -1.18 20.04
CA ASN A 238 -4.04 -0.03 19.20
C ASN A 238 -2.85 -0.34 18.28
N SER A 239 -1.84 -1.08 18.77
CA SER A 239 -0.71 -1.49 17.93
C SER A 239 -1.12 -2.50 16.84
N GLN A 240 -2.08 -3.38 17.11
CA GLN A 240 -2.58 -4.34 16.12
C GLN A 240 -3.39 -3.66 14.99
N VAL A 241 -4.17 -2.62 15.33
CA VAL A 241 -5.01 -1.92 14.35
C VAL A 241 -4.36 -0.66 13.77
N SER A 242 -3.12 -0.33 14.19
CA SER A 242 -2.41 0.84 13.68
C SER A 242 -1.86 0.58 12.28
N PRO A 243 -2.13 1.48 11.30
CA PRO A 243 -1.48 1.43 9.98
C PRO A 243 0.05 1.51 10.06
N ASP A 244 0.60 2.14 11.11
CA ASP A 244 2.03 2.29 11.35
C ASP A 244 2.76 0.94 11.50
N THR A 245 2.04 -0.11 11.92
CA THR A 245 2.57 -1.47 12.07
C THR A 245 3.02 -2.05 10.73
N TYR A 246 2.35 -1.71 9.64
CA TYR A 246 2.66 -2.21 8.30
C TYR A 246 3.60 -1.30 7.52
N GLY A 247 3.93 -0.12 8.06
CA GLY A 247 4.97 0.79 7.58
C GLY A 247 4.69 1.54 6.29
N GLY A 248 3.50 1.39 5.71
CA GLY A 248 3.09 2.11 4.50
C GLY A 248 2.40 1.24 3.47
N ALA A 249 2.01 1.88 2.38
CA ALA A 249 1.27 1.29 1.27
C ALA A 249 2.23 0.87 0.13
N PRO A 250 2.30 -0.43 -0.22
CA PRO A 250 3.07 -0.87 -1.38
C PRO A 250 2.43 -0.40 -2.68
N LEU A 251 3.24 0.14 -3.57
CA LEU A 251 2.88 0.38 -4.97
C LEU A 251 3.25 -0.83 -5.80
N LEU A 252 2.28 -1.66 -6.08
CA LEU A 252 2.44 -2.91 -6.83
C LEU A 252 2.41 -2.66 -8.34
N GLY A 253 3.19 -3.43 -9.10
CA GLY A 253 3.22 -3.35 -10.56
C GLY A 253 4.27 -2.40 -11.14
N VAL A 254 5.18 -1.88 -10.32
CA VAL A 254 6.39 -1.15 -10.73
C VAL A 254 7.63 -2.03 -10.62
N LYS A 255 8.70 -1.67 -11.36
CA LYS A 255 9.98 -2.38 -11.34
C LYS A 255 10.73 -2.09 -10.04
N GLY A 256 10.81 -3.08 -9.15
CA GLY A 256 11.39 -2.96 -7.81
C GLY A 256 10.36 -2.68 -6.73
N ALA A 257 10.77 -2.77 -5.47
CA ALA A 257 9.91 -2.51 -4.34
C ALA A 257 9.72 -1.00 -4.14
N CYS A 258 8.46 -0.55 -4.04
CA CYS A 258 8.11 0.84 -3.75
C CYS A 258 7.07 0.87 -2.64
N ILE A 259 7.41 1.45 -1.51
CA ILE A 259 6.51 1.61 -0.36
C ILE A 259 6.32 3.10 -0.07
N VAL A 260 5.08 3.51 0.07
CA VAL A 260 4.69 4.89 0.33
C VAL A 260 4.17 5.00 1.75
N GLY A 261 4.88 5.72 2.60
CA GLY A 261 4.46 6.07 3.95
C GLY A 261 3.54 7.29 3.96
N HIS A 262 2.95 7.59 5.11
CA HIS A 262 2.13 8.77 5.31
C HIS A 262 3.00 9.97 5.69
N GLY A 263 2.64 11.18 5.26
CA GLY A 263 3.40 12.41 5.58
C GLY A 263 3.51 12.72 7.08
N SER A 264 2.64 12.17 7.92
CA SER A 264 2.70 12.28 9.38
C SER A 264 3.39 11.08 10.06
N SER A 265 4.09 10.22 9.31
CA SER A 265 4.77 9.04 9.83
C SER A 265 5.81 9.42 10.88
N GLY A 266 5.69 8.82 12.08
CA GLY A 266 6.71 8.89 13.13
C GLY A 266 7.83 7.85 12.92
N ALA A 267 8.79 7.81 13.84
CA ALA A 267 9.96 6.94 13.75
C ALA A 267 9.60 5.46 13.56
N VAL A 268 8.61 4.95 14.29
CA VAL A 268 8.14 3.56 14.21
C VAL A 268 7.58 3.24 12.82
N ALA A 269 6.77 4.15 12.24
CA ALA A 269 6.21 3.96 10.91
C ALA A 269 7.29 3.97 9.82
N ILE A 270 8.31 4.84 9.96
CA ILE A 270 9.46 4.89 9.03
C ILE A 270 10.29 3.61 9.14
N GLU A 271 10.60 3.15 10.35
CA GLU A 271 11.31 1.89 10.57
C GLU A 271 10.57 0.72 9.93
N ASN A 272 9.28 0.58 10.22
CA ASN A 272 8.44 -0.47 9.63
C ASN A 272 8.34 -0.35 8.11
N GLY A 273 8.31 0.87 7.56
CA GLY A 273 8.31 1.10 6.11
C GLY A 273 9.59 0.63 5.44
N VAL A 274 10.73 0.93 6.03
CA VAL A 274 12.05 0.46 5.55
C VAL A 274 12.14 -1.08 5.65
N LEU A 275 11.69 -1.66 6.76
CA LEU A 275 11.69 -3.11 6.97
C LEU A 275 10.72 -3.83 6.01
N THR A 276 9.54 -3.25 5.78
CA THR A 276 8.57 -3.77 4.80
C THR A 276 9.13 -3.72 3.39
N THR A 277 9.80 -2.62 3.01
CA THR A 277 10.49 -2.51 1.72
C THR A 277 11.53 -3.63 1.56
N ALA A 278 12.35 -3.85 2.59
CA ALA A 278 13.34 -4.92 2.58
C ALA A 278 12.71 -6.31 2.49
N ARG A 279 11.54 -6.53 3.15
CA ARG A 279 10.78 -7.80 3.06
C ARG A 279 10.25 -8.01 1.65
N VAL A 280 9.64 -6.99 1.03
CA VAL A 280 9.12 -7.06 -0.36
C VAL A 280 10.22 -7.43 -1.34
N VAL A 281 11.42 -6.83 -1.19
CA VAL A 281 12.59 -7.19 -2.00
C VAL A 281 13.01 -8.64 -1.77
N ARG A 282 13.20 -9.07 -0.51
CA ARG A 282 13.65 -10.44 -0.19
C ARG A 282 12.69 -11.53 -0.66
N GLN A 283 11.39 -11.24 -0.65
CA GLN A 283 10.34 -12.16 -1.08
C GLN A 283 10.13 -12.15 -2.61
N GLY A 284 10.86 -11.31 -3.34
CA GLY A 284 10.78 -11.26 -4.80
C GLY A 284 9.41 -10.88 -5.34
N VAL A 285 8.65 -10.02 -4.64
CA VAL A 285 7.26 -9.69 -5.00
C VAL A 285 7.18 -9.10 -6.40
N SER A 286 8.07 -8.17 -6.77
CA SER A 286 8.07 -7.54 -8.10
C SER A 286 8.40 -8.53 -9.22
N GLU A 287 9.33 -9.45 -8.98
CA GLU A 287 9.73 -10.50 -9.91
C GLU A 287 8.60 -11.51 -10.14
N ILE A 288 7.90 -11.90 -9.07
CA ILE A 288 6.74 -12.80 -9.16
C ILE A 288 5.61 -12.13 -9.95
N ILE A 289 5.31 -10.86 -9.69
CA ILE A 289 4.32 -10.10 -10.45
C ILE A 289 4.73 -10.01 -11.92
N GLN A 290 6.02 -9.84 -12.22
CA GLN A 290 6.52 -9.80 -13.59
C GLN A 290 6.31 -11.14 -14.31
N HIS A 291 6.63 -12.26 -13.68
CA HIS A 291 6.40 -13.60 -14.25
C HIS A 291 4.92 -13.88 -14.47
N MET A 292 4.07 -13.53 -13.50
CA MET A 292 2.62 -13.63 -13.61
C MET A 292 2.06 -12.84 -14.81
N ALA A 293 2.49 -11.58 -14.96
CA ALA A 293 2.05 -10.72 -16.06
C ALA A 293 2.49 -11.23 -17.44
N GLN A 294 3.64 -11.87 -17.53
CA GLN A 294 4.14 -12.49 -18.76
C GLN A 294 3.35 -13.77 -19.13
N ALA A 295 3.03 -14.60 -18.12
CA ALA A 295 2.24 -15.81 -18.32
C ALA A 295 0.79 -15.50 -18.76
N GLY A 296 0.16 -14.46 -18.20
CA GLY A 296 -1.19 -14.03 -18.57
C GLY A 296 -1.30 -13.49 -20.01
N ASN A 297 -0.25 -12.85 -20.52
CA ASN A 297 -0.22 -12.39 -21.91
C ASN A 297 0.02 -13.52 -22.94
N GLY A 298 0.51 -14.68 -22.52
CA GLY A 298 0.72 -15.84 -23.37
C GLY A 298 -0.56 -16.64 -23.68
N SER A 299 -1.58 -16.53 -22.83
CA SER A 299 -2.86 -17.24 -23.01
C SER A 299 -3.84 -16.52 -23.96
N ASP A 300 -3.64 -15.23 -24.24
CA ASP A 300 -4.47 -14.47 -25.18
C ASP A 300 -3.96 -14.53 -26.64
N THR A 301 -2.85 -15.25 -26.92
CA THR A 301 -2.23 -15.31 -28.27
C THR A 301 -2.46 -16.64 -28.98
N ILE A 302 -3.33 -17.51 -28.45
CA ILE A 302 -3.74 -18.73 -29.17
C ILE A 302 -5.23 -18.61 -29.52
N LYS A 303 -5.52 -17.86 -30.59
CA LYS A 303 -6.63 -18.07 -31.53
C LYS A 303 -6.24 -17.56 -32.89
#